data_16c99a8b4593ac7a9e604544c1f76a71
#
_entry.id   16c99a8b4593ac7a9e604544c1f76a71
#
_cell.length_a   1.000
_cell.length_b   1.000
_cell.length_c   1.000
_cell.angle_alpha   90.00
_cell.angle_beta   90.00
_cell.angle_gamma   90.00
#
_symmetry.space_group_name_H-M   'P 1'
#
loop_
_entity.id
_entity.type
_entity.pdbx_description
1 polymer ?
#
loop_
_entity_poly.entity_id
_entity_poly.type
_entity_poly.pdbx_seq_one_letter_code
_entity_poly.pdbx_strand_id
1 'polypeptide(L)'
;MSEFLSIADDVKIGENVKLSKFINLYGCSIGDNTKIGTFVEIQKNATVGKNCKISSHTFICEGVTIEDNVFIGHSVTFINDTYPRATNPDGTLQTEDNWQVEPILIK
;
A
#
# COMPACT_ATOMS: atom_id res chain seq x y z
N MET A 1 6.95 14.21 12.90
CA MET A 1 5.83 13.87 11.98
C MET A 1 5.42 15.10 11.20
N SER A 2 5.32 14.98 9.91
CA SER A 2 4.86 16.07 9.06
C SER A 2 3.35 16.20 9.14
N GLU A 3 2.84 17.44 9.08
CA GLU A 3 1.40 17.70 9.06
C GLU A 3 0.72 17.21 7.78
N PHE A 4 1.50 16.88 6.73
CA PHE A 4 0.97 16.39 5.46
C PHE A 4 1.09 14.86 5.31
N LEU A 5 1.35 14.15 6.40
CA LEU A 5 1.44 12.70 6.40
C LEU A 5 0.35 12.13 7.31
N SER A 6 -0.32 11.10 6.83
CA SER A 6 -1.25 10.32 7.62
C SER A 6 -0.65 8.93 7.80
N ILE A 7 -0.04 8.69 8.93
CA ILE A 7 0.64 7.42 9.22
C ILE A 7 0.04 6.85 10.50
N ALA A 8 -0.63 5.70 10.39
CA ALA A 8 -1.23 5.04 11.54
C ALA A 8 -0.13 4.50 12.47
N ASP A 9 -0.49 4.30 13.73
CA ASP A 9 0.46 3.85 14.75
C ASP A 9 0.97 2.43 14.51
N ASP A 10 0.25 1.63 13.73
CA ASP A 10 0.61 0.24 13.45
C ASP A 10 1.54 0.07 12.24
N VAL A 11 1.99 1.16 11.64
CA VAL A 11 2.91 1.10 10.50
C VAL A 11 4.34 0.88 11.00
N LYS A 12 5.04 -0.07 10.38
CA LYS A 12 6.45 -0.33 10.69
C LYS A 12 7.31 0.28 9.61
N ILE A 13 8.15 1.24 10.00
CA ILE A 13 9.01 1.97 9.07
C ILE A 13 10.46 1.71 9.47
N GLY A 14 11.26 1.25 8.51
CA GLY A 14 12.68 0.99 8.72
C GLY A 14 13.49 2.26 8.80
N GLU A 15 14.82 2.10 8.75
CA GLU A 15 15.75 3.21 8.84
C GLU A 15 15.90 3.92 7.51
N ASN A 16 16.12 5.23 7.56
CA ASN A 16 16.40 6.07 6.38
C ASN A 16 15.29 6.03 5.32
N VAL A 17 14.08 5.73 5.72
CA VAL A 17 12.92 5.79 4.80
C VAL A 17 12.60 7.26 4.55
N LYS A 18 12.42 7.61 3.28
CA LYS A 18 12.07 8.98 2.88
C LYS A 18 10.63 9.03 2.42
N LEU A 19 9.86 9.88 3.07
CA LEU A 19 8.44 10.05 2.76
C LEU A 19 8.22 11.46 2.23
N SER A 20 7.60 11.56 1.06
CA SER A 20 7.14 12.83 0.52
C SER A 20 5.85 13.23 1.23
N LYS A 21 5.15 14.24 0.71
CA LYS A 21 3.93 14.76 1.34
C LYS A 21 2.69 14.03 0.83
N PHE A 22 1.61 14.13 1.58
CA PHE A 22 0.29 13.62 1.21
C PHE A 22 0.31 12.11 1.00
N ILE A 23 0.83 11.40 2.01
CA ILE A 23 0.94 9.95 2.01
C ILE A 23 0.02 9.40 3.09
N ASN A 24 -0.66 8.30 2.78
CA ASN A 24 -1.54 7.60 3.73
C ASN A 24 -1.06 6.16 3.91
N LEU A 25 -0.54 5.85 5.09
CA LEU A 25 -0.06 4.51 5.43
C LEU A 25 -0.82 3.97 6.64
N TYR A 26 -1.24 2.72 6.56
CA TYR A 26 -1.81 2.03 7.72
C TYR A 26 -1.57 0.53 7.62
N GLY A 27 -1.19 -0.08 8.75
CA GLY A 27 -1.02 -1.53 8.88
C GLY A 27 0.02 -2.17 7.97
N CYS A 28 0.90 -1.39 7.37
CA CYS A 28 1.89 -1.88 6.42
C CYS A 28 3.30 -1.84 7.01
N SER A 29 4.26 -2.40 6.27
CA SER A 29 5.67 -2.39 6.63
C SER A 29 6.50 -1.86 5.48
N ILE A 30 7.43 -0.95 5.78
CA ILE A 30 8.33 -0.33 4.80
C ILE A 30 9.75 -0.64 5.23
N GLY A 31 10.54 -1.26 4.35
CA GLY A 31 11.93 -1.61 4.63
C GLY A 31 12.89 -0.42 4.55
N ASP A 32 14.12 -0.66 5.00
CA ASP A 32 15.15 0.37 5.10
C ASP A 32 15.46 1.02 3.75
N ASN A 33 15.77 2.30 3.77
CA ASN A 33 16.24 3.08 2.62
C ASN A 33 15.21 3.22 1.48
N THR A 34 13.98 2.84 1.70
CA THR A 34 12.92 2.94 0.70
C THR A 34 12.41 4.38 0.62
N LYS A 35 12.07 4.81 -0.58
CA LYS A 35 11.51 6.15 -0.84
C LYS A 35 10.08 6.02 -1.30
N ILE A 36 9.20 6.80 -0.68
CA ILE A 36 7.77 6.82 -1.02
C ILE A 36 7.43 8.19 -1.57
N GLY A 37 6.92 8.24 -2.78
CA GLY A 37 6.54 9.49 -3.44
C GLY A 37 5.24 10.07 -2.91
N THR A 38 4.89 11.25 -3.40
CA THR A 38 3.68 11.95 -2.94
C THR A 38 2.41 11.27 -3.47
N PHE A 39 1.31 11.42 -2.73
CA PHE A 39 0.00 10.86 -3.07
C PHE A 39 0.03 9.33 -3.19
N VAL A 40 0.76 8.67 -2.30
CA VAL A 40 0.81 7.21 -2.23
C VAL A 40 -0.04 6.74 -1.06
N GLU A 41 -0.83 5.70 -1.28
CA GLU A 41 -1.53 5.00 -0.20
C GLU A 41 -1.07 3.56 -0.14
N ILE A 42 -0.74 3.08 1.07
CA ILE A 42 -0.35 1.69 1.29
C ILE A 42 -1.21 1.15 2.43
N GLN A 43 -1.93 0.09 2.14
CA GLN A 43 -2.92 -0.47 3.06
C GLN A 43 -2.33 -1.51 4.01
N LYS A 44 -3.15 -1.91 4.96
CA LYS A 44 -2.78 -2.92 5.95
C LYS A 44 -2.37 -4.23 5.26
N ASN A 45 -1.44 -4.94 5.89
CA ASN A 45 -0.95 -6.23 5.41
C ASN A 45 -0.28 -6.16 4.04
N ALA A 46 0.19 -4.98 3.65
CA ALA A 46 1.10 -4.81 2.54
C ALA A 46 2.52 -4.67 3.06
N THR A 47 3.49 -5.16 2.29
CA THR A 47 4.90 -5.10 2.67
C THR A 47 5.71 -4.54 1.51
N VAL A 48 6.53 -3.54 1.81
CA VAL A 48 7.51 -3.00 0.87
C VAL A 48 8.89 -3.29 1.43
N GLY A 49 9.75 -3.90 0.62
CA GLY A 49 11.08 -4.30 1.04
C GLY A 49 12.05 -3.13 1.17
N LYS A 50 13.34 -3.45 1.22
CA LYS A 50 14.43 -2.48 1.36
C LYS A 50 14.82 -1.93 0.00
N ASN A 51 15.34 -0.70 0.00
CA ASN A 51 15.92 -0.07 -1.18
C ASN A 51 14.95 0.01 -2.35
N CYS A 52 13.66 0.16 -2.06
CA CYS A 52 12.64 0.31 -3.09
C CYS A 52 12.39 1.77 -3.38
N LYS A 53 11.78 2.04 -4.52
CA LYS A 53 11.27 3.36 -4.85
C LYS A 53 9.83 3.21 -5.30
N ILE A 54 8.93 3.82 -4.55
CA ILE A 54 7.50 3.82 -4.87
C ILE A 54 7.17 5.21 -5.38
N SER A 55 6.87 5.32 -6.66
CA SER A 55 6.66 6.61 -7.29
C SER A 55 5.27 7.15 -7.00
N SER A 56 5.07 8.44 -7.29
CA SER A 56 3.85 9.16 -6.89
C SER A 56 2.58 8.57 -7.50
N HIS A 57 1.47 8.79 -6.83
CA HIS A 57 0.12 8.38 -7.26
C HIS A 57 -0.04 6.88 -7.37
N THR A 58 0.70 6.13 -6.56
CA THR A 58 0.63 4.66 -6.55
C THR A 58 -0.26 4.20 -5.41
N PHE A 59 -1.08 3.19 -5.68
CA PHE A 59 -1.93 2.56 -4.68
C PHE A 59 -1.48 1.14 -4.46
N ILE A 60 -1.09 0.82 -3.24
CA ILE A 60 -0.66 -0.53 -2.84
C ILE A 60 -1.69 -1.07 -1.87
N CYS A 61 -2.47 -2.02 -2.34
CA CYS A 61 -3.59 -2.56 -1.57
C CYS A 61 -3.15 -3.69 -0.64
N GLU A 62 -4.08 -4.12 0.18
CA GLU A 62 -3.87 -5.23 1.10
C GLU A 62 -3.43 -6.49 0.37
N GLY A 63 -2.43 -7.19 0.91
CA GLY A 63 -1.95 -8.45 0.36
C GLY A 63 -0.82 -8.33 -0.66
N VAL A 64 -0.36 -7.10 -0.95
CA VAL A 64 0.77 -6.90 -1.85
C VAL A 64 2.07 -7.03 -1.08
N THR A 65 2.99 -7.82 -1.61
CA THR A 65 4.37 -7.90 -1.12
C THR A 65 5.32 -7.46 -2.23
N ILE A 66 6.08 -6.41 -1.96
CA ILE A 66 7.11 -5.91 -2.88
C ILE A 66 8.45 -6.27 -2.26
N GLU A 67 9.24 -7.05 -2.98
CA GLU A 67 10.55 -7.49 -2.49
C GLU A 67 11.57 -6.36 -2.54
N ASP A 68 12.81 -6.64 -2.13
CA ASP A 68 13.86 -5.63 -2.07
C ASP A 68 14.26 -5.16 -3.48
N ASN A 69 14.72 -3.92 -3.56
CA ASN A 69 15.32 -3.34 -4.78
C ASN A 69 14.34 -3.20 -5.95
N VAL A 70 13.07 -3.03 -5.69
CA VAL A 70 12.03 -2.90 -6.72
C VAL A 70 11.72 -1.44 -6.97
N PHE A 71 11.53 -1.07 -8.22
CA PHE A 71 11.07 0.24 -8.64
C PHE A 71 9.61 0.12 -9.10
N ILE A 72 8.73 0.87 -8.45
CA ILE A 72 7.32 0.98 -8.86
C ILE A 72 7.14 2.35 -9.50
N GLY A 73 6.70 2.37 -10.75
CA GLY A 73 6.51 3.61 -11.50
C GLY A 73 5.35 4.45 -10.99
N HIS A 74 5.16 5.61 -11.62
CA HIS A 74 4.07 6.52 -11.25
C HIS A 74 2.72 5.92 -11.62
N SER A 75 1.71 6.21 -10.82
CA SER A 75 0.32 5.86 -11.09
C SER A 75 0.08 4.36 -11.26
N VAL A 76 0.88 3.53 -10.58
CA VAL A 76 0.66 2.09 -10.55
C VAL A 76 -0.43 1.79 -9.52
N THR A 77 -1.41 1.00 -9.92
CA THR A 77 -2.49 0.60 -9.03
C THR A 77 -2.59 -0.93 -9.01
N PHE A 78 -2.47 -1.50 -7.81
CA PHE A 78 -2.64 -2.93 -7.62
C PHE A 78 -4.10 -3.22 -7.33
N ILE A 79 -4.60 -4.33 -7.86
CA ILE A 79 -5.98 -4.77 -7.65
C ILE A 79 -5.92 -6.16 -7.03
N ASN A 80 -6.53 -6.32 -5.87
CA ASN A 80 -6.49 -7.56 -5.08
C ASN A 80 -7.82 -8.28 -5.03
N ASP A 81 -8.75 -7.93 -5.91
CA ASP A 81 -10.07 -8.54 -5.99
C ASP A 81 -10.37 -8.81 -7.46
N THR A 82 -10.54 -10.09 -7.81
CA THR A 82 -10.77 -10.49 -9.21
C THR A 82 -12.08 -9.93 -9.75
N TYR A 83 -13.09 -9.82 -8.88
CA TYR A 83 -14.43 -9.35 -9.27
C TYR A 83 -14.91 -8.29 -8.28
N PRO A 84 -14.31 -7.08 -8.29
CA PRO A 84 -14.68 -6.08 -7.29
C PRO A 84 -16.13 -5.63 -7.44
N ARG A 85 -16.82 -5.52 -6.31
CA ARG A 85 -18.22 -5.12 -6.25
C ARG A 85 -18.44 -4.25 -5.02
N ALA A 86 -19.33 -3.29 -5.15
CA ALA A 86 -19.71 -2.46 -4.02
C ALA A 86 -20.79 -3.13 -3.17
N THR A 87 -21.63 -3.94 -3.81
CA THR A 87 -22.77 -4.56 -3.14
C THR A 87 -22.77 -6.07 -3.30
N ASN A 88 -23.41 -6.74 -2.37
CA ASN A 88 -23.70 -8.17 -2.42
C ASN A 88 -24.89 -8.43 -3.34
N PRO A 89 -25.16 -9.70 -3.72
CA PRO A 89 -26.32 -10.01 -4.58
C PRO A 89 -27.67 -9.57 -4.00
N ASP A 90 -27.79 -9.45 -2.67
CA ASP A 90 -29.02 -8.99 -2.02
C ASP A 90 -29.15 -7.47 -1.95
N GLY A 91 -28.18 -6.72 -2.50
CA GLY A 91 -28.20 -5.27 -2.52
C GLY A 91 -27.56 -4.59 -1.31
N THR A 92 -27.15 -5.34 -0.29
CA THR A 92 -26.43 -4.75 0.84
C THR A 92 -25.00 -4.39 0.44
N LEU A 93 -24.40 -3.41 1.15
CA LEU A 93 -23.03 -3.02 0.88
C LEU A 93 -22.07 -4.16 1.26
N GLN A 94 -21.09 -4.41 0.41
CA GLN A 94 -20.02 -5.36 0.73
C GLN A 94 -19.16 -4.82 1.87
N THR A 95 -18.79 -5.73 2.78
CA THR A 95 -17.80 -5.48 3.82
C THR A 95 -16.57 -6.32 3.55
N GLU A 96 -15.54 -6.17 4.36
CA GLU A 96 -14.31 -6.96 4.19
C GLU A 96 -14.54 -8.46 4.41
N ASP A 97 -15.67 -8.87 4.99
CA ASP A 97 -16.02 -10.28 5.17
C ASP A 97 -16.67 -10.91 3.93
N ASN A 98 -16.99 -10.12 2.91
CA ASN A 98 -17.77 -10.56 1.76
C ASN A 98 -16.92 -10.85 0.52
N TRP A 99 -15.60 -10.75 0.62
CA TRP A 99 -14.70 -10.99 -0.50
C TRP A 99 -13.35 -11.46 0.03
N GLN A 100 -12.52 -11.98 -0.86
CA GLN A 100 -11.21 -12.49 -0.50
C GLN A 100 -10.11 -11.69 -1.17
N VAL A 101 -9.06 -11.39 -0.41
CA VAL A 101 -7.87 -10.73 -0.94
C VAL A 101 -7.08 -11.72 -1.79
N GLU A 102 -6.75 -11.31 -3.02
CA GLU A 102 -5.84 -12.05 -3.89
C GLU A 102 -4.43 -11.52 -3.67
N PRO A 103 -3.53 -12.28 -3.06
CA PRO A 103 -2.17 -11.78 -2.79
C PRO A 103 -1.38 -11.55 -4.07
N ILE A 104 -0.49 -10.55 -4.03
CA ILE A 104 0.34 -10.16 -5.15
C ILE A 104 1.78 -10.09 -4.69
N LEU A 105 2.69 -10.73 -5.43
CA LEU A 105 4.12 -10.69 -5.14
C LEU A 105 4.86 -10.03 -6.30
N ILE A 106 5.60 -8.97 -6.00
CA ILE A 106 6.44 -8.25 -6.96
C ILE A 106 7.90 -8.46 -6.60
N LYS A 107 8.66 -8.97 -7.55
CA LYS A 107 10.07 -9.27 -7.35
C LYS A 107 10.95 -8.27 -8.07
#